data_24039b12811b36f2894ca255287c2ec9
#
_entry.id   24039b12811b36f2894ca255287c2ec9
#
_cell.length_a   1.000
_cell.length_b   1.000
_cell.length_c   1.000
_cell.angle_alpha   90.00
_cell.angle_beta   90.00
_cell.angle_gamma   90.00
#
_symmetry.space_group_name_H-M   'P 1'
#
loop_
_entity.id
_entity.type
_entity.pdbx_description
1 polymer ?
#
loop_
_entity_poly.entity_id
_entity_poly.type
_entity_poly.pdbx_seq_one_letter_code
_entity_poly.pdbx_strand_id
1 'polypeptide(L)'
;MKNITVFLASSDELKNDRNSFHSLVASLDEIFEPRGYRIRCRRWEDFSAFCTGTRTQDDYNRIVRASDICICMFHRKAGEYTIEEFNQALDEYVKSQSHPKTFVYIRALIEGEMEDEALKRFKEDLFDRVGHYWCNYATDDAMKLHFVMQLERIIPSVSGNASVTEGNHFKIENGVVSLYGHKIAELDNLSFAAENPEYLSLKESIARLNTEIARLRATGVAELQPMIDEKQAELYKKRESLNRLESQLFDLALSINKLIGSGTPVSERKRLAIEMFERGNSKGVVEILNEKDIAADAAQARKEIEQGKLLVDSGRSLIEAGLQKTRSLAEEYVLRVKALMTDYAEPRRFELACHAYEQGIELVRANLSEEELAKSLFEYGCFLQANKRYDLAEVRYRENLDIYQRLAAISPQVYEPDLAMVQNNLGTLYEDTRRYGESEEMFLSVMEIRRRLVAANPQVYEPDLAKIGRAHV
;
A
#
# COMPACT_ATOMS: atom_id res chain seq x y z
N MET A 1 -7.80 5.50 -25.58
CA MET A 1 -7.88 4.35 -24.65
C MET A 1 -6.56 3.61 -24.73
N LYS A 2 -5.86 3.45 -23.61
CA LYS A 2 -4.56 2.78 -23.56
C LYS A 2 -4.77 1.28 -23.26
N ASN A 3 -4.17 0.42 -24.08
CA ASN A 3 -4.23 -1.02 -23.85
C ASN A 3 -3.10 -1.46 -22.93
N ILE A 4 -3.41 -2.33 -21.98
CA ILE A 4 -2.46 -3.00 -21.08
C ILE A 4 -2.66 -4.50 -21.27
N THR A 5 -1.61 -5.16 -21.71
CA THR A 5 -1.61 -6.61 -21.94
C THR A 5 -0.87 -7.29 -20.79
N VAL A 6 -1.55 -8.21 -20.12
CA VAL A 6 -1.01 -9.05 -19.03
C VAL A 6 -0.81 -10.47 -19.58
N PHE A 7 0.41 -10.94 -19.64
CA PHE A 7 0.70 -12.34 -19.94
C PHE A 7 0.77 -13.14 -18.65
N LEU A 8 0.13 -14.30 -18.63
CA LEU A 8 0.04 -15.17 -17.46
C LEU A 8 0.71 -16.52 -17.73
N ALA A 9 1.87 -16.71 -17.12
CA ALA A 9 2.70 -17.91 -17.16
C ALA A 9 2.52 -18.73 -15.90
N SER A 10 2.17 -20.01 -16.01
CA SER A 10 2.11 -20.93 -14.88
C SER A 10 2.07 -22.39 -15.31
N SER A 11 2.45 -23.30 -14.42
CA SER A 11 2.29 -24.73 -14.61
C SER A 11 0.83 -25.19 -14.46
N ASP A 12 0.52 -26.40 -14.94
CA ASP A 12 -0.84 -26.98 -14.86
C ASP A 12 -1.35 -27.16 -13.42
N GLU A 13 -0.46 -27.36 -12.46
CA GLU A 13 -0.85 -27.52 -11.06
C GLU A 13 -1.53 -26.27 -10.48
N LEU A 14 -1.33 -25.10 -11.10
CA LEU A 14 -1.92 -23.81 -10.71
C LEU A 14 -3.10 -23.40 -11.60
N LYS A 15 -3.79 -24.35 -12.23
CA LYS A 15 -4.93 -24.08 -13.12
C LYS A 15 -6.02 -23.25 -12.44
N ASN A 16 -6.32 -23.54 -11.18
CA ASN A 16 -7.36 -22.82 -10.43
C ASN A 16 -6.93 -21.37 -10.14
N ASP A 17 -5.68 -21.17 -9.70
CA ASP A 17 -5.12 -19.85 -9.45
C ASP A 17 -5.07 -19.02 -10.73
N ARG A 18 -4.65 -19.63 -11.85
CA ARG A 18 -4.63 -19.01 -13.16
C ARG A 18 -6.02 -18.57 -13.61
N ASN A 19 -7.06 -19.39 -13.41
CA ASN A 19 -8.43 -19.03 -13.76
C ASN A 19 -8.96 -17.93 -12.86
N SER A 20 -8.65 -17.97 -11.57
CA SER A 20 -9.02 -16.95 -10.60
C SER A 20 -8.38 -15.60 -10.94
N PHE A 21 -7.08 -15.60 -11.31
CA PHE A 21 -6.37 -14.41 -11.76
C PHE A 21 -6.92 -13.87 -13.10
N HIS A 22 -7.24 -14.74 -14.03
CA HIS A 22 -7.84 -14.34 -15.30
C HIS A 22 -9.20 -13.64 -15.08
N SER A 23 -10.02 -14.15 -14.17
CA SER A 23 -11.30 -13.52 -13.79
C SER A 23 -11.10 -12.15 -13.15
N LEU A 24 -10.06 -12.01 -12.31
CA LEU A 24 -9.69 -10.72 -11.76
C LEU A 24 -9.35 -9.72 -12.86
N VAL A 25 -8.51 -10.09 -13.83
CA VAL A 25 -8.12 -9.18 -14.93
C VAL A 25 -9.34 -8.73 -15.75
N ALA A 26 -10.33 -9.62 -15.96
CA ALA A 26 -11.59 -9.24 -16.62
C ALA A 26 -12.36 -8.18 -15.79
N SER A 27 -12.46 -8.35 -14.47
CA SER A 27 -13.07 -7.34 -13.59
C SER A 27 -12.29 -6.01 -13.58
N LEU A 28 -10.96 -6.10 -13.64
CA LEU A 28 -10.12 -4.89 -13.73
C LEU A 28 -10.29 -4.15 -15.07
N ASP A 29 -10.53 -4.86 -16.19
CA ASP A 29 -10.86 -4.23 -17.47
C ASP A 29 -12.13 -3.36 -17.32
N GLU A 30 -13.18 -3.88 -16.69
CA GLU A 30 -14.43 -3.16 -16.42
C GLU A 30 -14.20 -1.93 -15.50
N ILE A 31 -13.40 -2.11 -14.45
CA ILE A 31 -13.07 -1.03 -13.49
C ILE A 31 -12.29 0.11 -14.16
N PHE A 32 -11.36 -0.20 -15.05
CA PHE A 32 -10.43 0.77 -15.63
C PHE A 32 -10.87 1.29 -17.01
N GLU A 33 -11.83 0.68 -17.70
CA GLU A 33 -12.37 1.16 -18.97
C GLU A 33 -12.88 2.61 -18.89
N PRO A 34 -13.70 3.00 -17.89
CA PRO A 34 -14.15 4.38 -17.74
C PRO A 34 -13.01 5.38 -17.48
N ARG A 35 -11.82 4.88 -17.13
CA ARG A 35 -10.60 5.66 -16.88
C ARG A 35 -9.65 5.71 -18.08
N GLY A 36 -10.11 5.21 -19.24
CA GLY A 36 -9.35 5.25 -20.47
C GLY A 36 -8.35 4.10 -20.66
N TYR A 37 -8.44 3.05 -19.87
CA TYR A 37 -7.59 1.87 -19.99
C TYR A 37 -8.40 0.63 -20.37
N ARG A 38 -7.77 -0.27 -21.14
CA ARG A 38 -8.27 -1.61 -21.42
C ARG A 38 -7.23 -2.60 -20.93
N ILE A 39 -7.62 -3.52 -20.06
CA ILE A 39 -6.72 -4.50 -19.47
C ILE A 39 -7.09 -5.89 -19.98
N ARG A 40 -6.15 -6.58 -20.64
CA ARG A 40 -6.41 -7.88 -21.25
C ARG A 40 -5.39 -8.91 -20.77
N CYS A 41 -5.90 -10.06 -20.30
CA CYS A 41 -5.08 -11.22 -20.00
C CYS A 41 -4.84 -12.06 -21.25
N ARG A 42 -3.63 -12.60 -21.38
CA ARG A 42 -3.25 -13.58 -22.38
C ARG A 42 -2.66 -14.80 -21.67
N ARG A 43 -3.18 -15.98 -22.00
CA ARG A 43 -2.73 -17.26 -21.46
C ARG A 43 -2.42 -18.20 -22.62
N TRP A 44 -1.63 -19.24 -22.38
CA TRP A 44 -1.33 -20.24 -23.41
C TRP A 44 -2.61 -20.95 -23.92
N GLU A 45 -3.67 -21.11 -23.09
CA GLU A 45 -4.95 -21.68 -23.50
C GLU A 45 -5.73 -20.81 -24.50
N ASP A 46 -5.41 -19.53 -24.60
CA ASP A 46 -6.10 -18.59 -25.48
C ASP A 46 -5.59 -18.67 -26.93
N PHE A 47 -4.56 -19.50 -27.18
CA PHE A 47 -3.97 -19.68 -28.51
C PHE A 47 -4.44 -20.98 -29.16
N SER A 48 -4.76 -20.89 -30.46
CA SER A 48 -5.19 -22.06 -31.20
C SER A 48 -4.04 -23.05 -31.41
N ALA A 49 -4.35 -24.34 -31.35
CA ALA A 49 -3.42 -25.45 -31.57
C ALA A 49 -3.05 -25.65 -33.06
N PHE A 50 -2.91 -24.56 -33.85
CA PHE A 50 -2.46 -24.69 -35.24
C PHE A 50 -0.95 -25.00 -35.26
N CYS A 51 -0.56 -26.02 -35.99
CA CYS A 51 0.84 -26.28 -36.34
C CYS A 51 1.35 -25.14 -37.21
N THR A 52 2.19 -24.29 -36.65
CA THR A 52 2.99 -23.30 -37.38
C THR A 52 4.34 -23.92 -37.70
N GLY A 53 5.06 -23.36 -38.65
CA GLY A 53 6.42 -23.82 -38.95
C GLY A 53 7.46 -23.52 -37.87
N THR A 54 7.03 -22.94 -36.71
CA THR A 54 7.86 -22.58 -35.56
C THR A 54 7.44 -23.39 -34.33
N ARG A 55 8.34 -23.52 -33.35
CA ARG A 55 8.01 -24.12 -32.06
C ARG A 55 6.93 -23.27 -31.38
N THR A 56 5.85 -23.89 -30.88
CA THR A 56 4.72 -23.18 -30.20
C THR A 56 5.22 -22.25 -29.10
N GLN A 57 6.26 -22.65 -28.37
CA GLN A 57 6.85 -21.81 -27.31
C GLN A 57 7.47 -20.51 -27.85
N ASP A 58 7.99 -20.50 -29.09
CA ASP A 58 8.54 -19.28 -29.70
C ASP A 58 7.46 -18.23 -29.98
N ASP A 59 6.23 -18.68 -30.29
CA ASP A 59 5.09 -17.80 -30.44
C ASP A 59 4.66 -17.22 -29.08
N TYR A 60 4.67 -18.00 -28.01
CA TYR A 60 4.41 -17.52 -26.65
C TYR A 60 5.49 -16.52 -26.21
N ASN A 61 6.75 -16.83 -26.41
CA ASN A 61 7.87 -15.94 -26.10
C ASN A 61 7.77 -14.58 -26.80
N ARG A 62 7.26 -14.55 -28.05
CA ARG A 62 7.01 -13.30 -28.77
C ARG A 62 5.92 -12.47 -28.09
N ILE A 63 4.87 -13.11 -27.58
CA ILE A 63 3.77 -12.43 -26.89
C ILE A 63 4.22 -11.95 -25.51
N VAL A 64 5.01 -12.75 -24.78
CA VAL A 64 5.63 -12.33 -23.52
C VAL A 64 6.39 -11.02 -23.70
N ARG A 65 7.28 -10.96 -24.71
CA ARG A 65 8.07 -9.74 -25.01
C ARG A 65 7.21 -8.55 -25.39
N ALA A 66 6.07 -8.77 -26.05
CA ALA A 66 5.16 -7.71 -26.48
C ALA A 66 4.16 -7.28 -25.40
N SER A 67 4.14 -7.93 -24.23
CA SER A 67 3.21 -7.62 -23.14
C SER A 67 3.71 -6.47 -22.27
N ASP A 68 2.80 -5.74 -21.63
CA ASP A 68 3.13 -4.69 -20.67
C ASP A 68 3.50 -5.27 -19.30
N ILE A 69 2.87 -6.37 -18.94
CA ILE A 69 3.04 -7.06 -17.65
C ILE A 69 3.17 -8.57 -17.91
N CYS A 70 4.10 -9.22 -17.22
CA CYS A 70 4.25 -10.66 -17.19
C CYS A 70 4.07 -11.17 -15.75
N ILE A 71 3.19 -12.15 -15.58
CA ILE A 71 2.91 -12.82 -14.30
C ILE A 71 3.43 -14.25 -14.40
N CYS A 72 4.40 -14.61 -13.56
CA CYS A 72 4.93 -15.96 -13.46
C CYS A 72 4.51 -16.58 -12.13
N MET A 73 3.77 -17.69 -12.17
CA MET A 73 3.23 -18.37 -10.99
C MET A 73 3.85 -19.75 -10.82
N PHE A 74 4.33 -20.02 -9.61
CA PHE A 74 4.94 -21.28 -9.22
C PHE A 74 4.31 -21.84 -7.95
N HIS A 75 4.42 -23.16 -7.72
CA HIS A 75 4.02 -23.82 -6.49
C HIS A 75 5.10 -24.79 -6.02
N ARG A 76 4.97 -26.08 -6.32
CA ARG A 76 5.94 -27.10 -5.90
C ARG A 76 7.11 -27.25 -6.85
N LYS A 77 6.92 -26.86 -8.09
CA LYS A 77 7.92 -27.01 -9.15
C LYS A 77 8.02 -25.77 -10.03
N ALA A 78 9.19 -25.56 -10.59
CA ALA A 78 9.42 -24.58 -11.63
C ALA A 78 9.39 -25.29 -13.01
N GLY A 79 8.31 -25.09 -13.77
CA GLY A 79 8.17 -25.64 -15.12
C GLY A 79 9.15 -24.97 -16.08
N GLU A 80 9.79 -25.77 -16.93
CA GLU A 80 10.79 -25.29 -17.91
C GLU A 80 10.26 -24.15 -18.77
N TYR A 81 9.03 -24.25 -19.25
CA TYR A 81 8.40 -23.21 -20.08
C TYR A 81 8.11 -21.93 -19.30
N THR A 82 7.67 -22.03 -18.05
CA THR A 82 7.44 -20.84 -17.20
C THR A 82 8.76 -20.13 -16.89
N ILE A 83 9.86 -20.86 -16.69
CA ILE A 83 11.20 -20.29 -16.54
C ILE A 83 11.65 -19.64 -17.85
N GLU A 84 11.40 -20.27 -19.00
CA GLU A 84 11.73 -19.69 -20.31
C GLU A 84 10.98 -18.38 -20.53
N GLU A 85 9.68 -18.35 -20.27
CA GLU A 85 8.83 -17.15 -20.35
C GLU A 85 9.31 -16.04 -19.43
N PHE A 86 9.68 -16.37 -18.19
CA PHE A 86 10.28 -15.43 -17.24
C PHE A 86 11.59 -14.82 -17.80
N ASN A 87 12.50 -15.65 -18.31
CA ASN A 87 13.76 -15.17 -18.86
C ASN A 87 13.54 -14.28 -20.09
N GLN A 88 12.58 -14.61 -20.97
CA GLN A 88 12.22 -13.77 -22.11
C GLN A 88 11.65 -12.40 -21.67
N ALA A 89 10.84 -12.38 -20.62
CA ALA A 89 10.31 -11.14 -20.05
C ALA A 89 11.45 -10.28 -19.46
N LEU A 90 12.37 -10.89 -18.72
CA LEU A 90 13.49 -10.20 -18.11
C LEU A 90 14.45 -9.63 -19.17
N ASP A 91 14.81 -10.43 -20.18
CA ASP A 91 15.68 -10.00 -21.28
C ASP A 91 15.08 -8.82 -22.04
N GLU A 92 13.77 -8.84 -22.28
CA GLU A 92 13.08 -7.73 -22.95
C GLU A 92 13.03 -6.49 -22.07
N TYR A 93 12.76 -6.63 -20.78
CA TYR A 93 12.81 -5.50 -19.84
C TYR A 93 14.19 -4.85 -19.79
N VAL A 94 15.26 -5.65 -19.76
CA VAL A 94 16.64 -5.12 -19.78
C VAL A 94 16.92 -4.32 -21.07
N LYS A 95 16.38 -4.76 -22.21
CA LYS A 95 16.54 -4.07 -23.50
C LYS A 95 15.69 -2.80 -23.59
N SER A 96 14.41 -2.90 -23.23
CA SER A 96 13.43 -1.82 -23.39
C SER A 96 13.47 -0.79 -22.26
N GLN A 97 13.98 -1.18 -21.06
CA GLN A 97 13.92 -0.42 -19.79
C GLN A 97 12.50 0.00 -19.38
N SER A 98 11.47 -0.66 -19.92
CA SER A 98 10.08 -0.23 -19.73
C SER A 98 9.08 -1.39 -19.56
N HIS A 99 9.21 -2.45 -20.34
CA HIS A 99 8.28 -3.59 -20.36
C HIS A 99 8.96 -4.90 -20.77
N PRO A 100 8.37 -6.06 -20.47
CA PRO A 100 7.27 -6.24 -19.53
C PRO A 100 7.70 -6.06 -18.06
N LYS A 101 6.82 -5.51 -17.23
CA LYS A 101 7.00 -5.53 -15.78
C LYS A 101 6.64 -6.92 -15.27
N THR A 102 7.63 -7.62 -14.72
CA THR A 102 7.48 -9.03 -14.35
C THR A 102 7.19 -9.19 -12.85
N PHE A 103 6.17 -9.97 -12.51
CA PHE A 103 5.84 -10.36 -11.14
C PHE A 103 5.98 -11.87 -10.99
N VAL A 104 6.65 -12.29 -9.94
CA VAL A 104 6.81 -13.70 -9.59
C VAL A 104 5.98 -13.99 -8.35
N TYR A 105 5.02 -14.91 -8.47
CA TYR A 105 4.17 -15.39 -7.41
C TYR A 105 4.48 -16.83 -7.09
N ILE A 106 4.69 -17.16 -5.82
CA ILE A 106 4.92 -18.52 -5.37
C ILE A 106 3.84 -18.89 -4.36
N ARG A 107 3.04 -19.89 -4.69
CA ARG A 107 2.03 -20.40 -3.79
C ARG A 107 2.68 -21.09 -2.61
N ALA A 108 2.23 -20.77 -1.40
CA ALA A 108 2.70 -21.40 -0.17
C ALA A 108 2.43 -22.92 -0.19
N LEU A 109 3.39 -23.69 0.31
CA LEU A 109 3.25 -25.12 0.46
C LEU A 109 2.32 -25.43 1.63
N ILE A 110 1.48 -26.45 1.47
CA ILE A 110 0.70 -27.00 2.57
C ILE A 110 1.49 -28.12 3.27
N GLU A 111 1.06 -28.51 4.47
CA GLU A 111 1.72 -29.55 5.25
C GLU A 111 1.89 -30.85 4.43
N GLY A 112 3.12 -31.34 4.35
CA GLY A 112 3.49 -32.53 3.60
C GLY A 112 3.92 -32.29 2.14
N GLU A 113 3.80 -31.07 1.61
CA GLU A 113 4.33 -30.72 0.29
C GLU A 113 5.80 -30.30 0.36
N MET A 114 6.54 -30.51 -0.72
CA MET A 114 7.95 -30.14 -0.85
C MET A 114 8.19 -29.45 -2.18
N GLU A 115 9.09 -28.48 -2.17
CA GLU A 115 9.61 -27.86 -3.39
C GLU A 115 10.58 -28.81 -4.12
N ASP A 116 10.53 -28.80 -5.45
CA ASP A 116 11.53 -29.48 -6.25
C ASP A 116 12.85 -28.68 -6.34
N GLU A 117 13.90 -29.34 -6.80
CA GLU A 117 15.22 -28.73 -6.94
C GLU A 117 15.25 -27.61 -8.01
N ALA A 118 14.36 -27.67 -9.02
CA ALA A 118 14.29 -26.65 -10.06
C ALA A 118 13.73 -25.33 -9.49
N LEU A 119 12.71 -25.39 -8.62
CA LEU A 119 12.18 -24.21 -7.98
C LEU A 119 13.15 -23.59 -6.98
N LYS A 120 13.87 -24.40 -6.21
CA LYS A 120 14.92 -23.92 -5.31
C LYS A 120 16.01 -23.15 -6.06
N ARG A 121 16.55 -23.75 -7.12
CA ARG A 121 17.55 -23.10 -7.97
C ARG A 121 17.01 -21.83 -8.63
N PHE A 122 15.77 -21.83 -9.07
CA PHE A 122 15.14 -20.63 -9.62
C PHE A 122 15.06 -19.51 -8.60
N LYS A 123 14.69 -19.79 -7.34
CA LYS A 123 14.66 -18.82 -6.26
C LYS A 123 16.05 -18.24 -5.95
N GLU A 124 17.07 -19.09 -5.87
CA GLU A 124 18.46 -18.70 -5.67
C GLU A 124 18.94 -17.78 -6.81
N ASP A 125 18.71 -18.20 -8.06
CA ASP A 125 19.08 -17.43 -9.24
C ASP A 125 18.35 -16.08 -9.33
N LEU A 126 17.07 -16.05 -8.96
CA LEU A 126 16.27 -14.84 -8.92
C LEU A 126 16.81 -13.84 -7.89
N PHE A 127 17.22 -14.32 -6.71
CA PHE A 127 17.78 -13.49 -5.66
C PHE A 127 19.21 -13.02 -5.99
N ASP A 128 20.09 -13.95 -6.34
CA ASP A 128 21.53 -13.68 -6.47
C ASP A 128 21.88 -12.93 -7.78
N ARG A 129 21.23 -13.31 -8.89
CA ARG A 129 21.55 -12.77 -10.22
C ARG A 129 20.70 -11.56 -10.59
N VAL A 130 19.43 -11.59 -10.25
CA VAL A 130 18.46 -10.58 -10.69
C VAL A 130 18.22 -9.53 -9.61
N GLY A 131 18.47 -9.88 -8.33
CA GLY A 131 18.14 -9.02 -7.19
C GLY A 131 16.62 -8.76 -7.04
N HIS A 132 15.80 -9.68 -7.58
CA HIS A 132 14.36 -9.57 -7.60
C HIS A 132 13.74 -10.43 -6.49
N TYR A 133 12.64 -9.97 -5.93
CA TYR A 133 11.87 -10.71 -4.93
C TYR A 133 10.62 -11.31 -5.57
N TRP A 134 10.16 -12.42 -4.98
CA TRP A 134 8.88 -13.01 -5.31
C TRP A 134 7.85 -12.70 -4.21
N CYS A 135 6.58 -12.76 -4.56
CA CYS A 135 5.49 -12.67 -3.60
C CYS A 135 4.99 -14.08 -3.25
N ASN A 136 5.11 -14.47 -1.98
CA ASN A 136 4.45 -15.67 -1.50
C ASN A 136 2.96 -15.39 -1.29
N TYR A 137 2.08 -16.34 -1.63
CA TYR A 137 0.67 -16.23 -1.36
C TYR A 137 0.09 -17.57 -0.90
N ALA A 138 -0.78 -17.54 0.10
CA ALA A 138 -1.47 -18.71 0.63
C ALA A 138 -2.85 -18.87 -0.04
N THR A 139 -3.50 -17.78 -0.39
CA THR A 139 -4.86 -17.74 -0.93
C THR A 139 -4.92 -16.90 -2.21
N ASP A 140 -5.90 -17.17 -3.04
CA ASP A 140 -6.17 -16.38 -4.26
C ASP A 140 -6.39 -14.90 -3.93
N ASP A 141 -7.07 -14.61 -2.83
CA ASP A 141 -7.37 -13.25 -2.40
C ASP A 141 -6.08 -12.47 -2.05
N ALA A 142 -5.09 -13.14 -1.44
CA ALA A 142 -3.80 -12.53 -1.16
C ALA A 142 -3.06 -12.15 -2.45
N MET A 143 -3.02 -13.05 -3.43
CA MET A 143 -2.41 -12.81 -4.74
C MET A 143 -3.13 -11.68 -5.49
N LYS A 144 -4.47 -11.72 -5.54
CA LYS A 144 -5.30 -10.70 -6.20
C LYS A 144 -5.07 -9.33 -5.61
N LEU A 145 -5.11 -9.22 -4.28
CA LEU A 145 -4.91 -7.97 -3.57
C LEU A 145 -3.54 -7.39 -3.85
N HIS A 146 -2.47 -8.21 -3.76
CA HIS A 146 -1.12 -7.79 -4.08
C HIS A 146 -1.03 -7.25 -5.50
N PHE A 147 -1.55 -7.99 -6.49
CA PHE A 147 -1.50 -7.57 -7.89
C PHE A 147 -2.23 -6.24 -8.13
N VAL A 148 -3.43 -6.08 -7.57
CA VAL A 148 -4.23 -4.86 -7.73
C VAL A 148 -3.52 -3.65 -7.13
N MET A 149 -2.90 -3.80 -5.96
CA MET A 149 -2.09 -2.76 -5.34
C MET A 149 -0.89 -2.35 -6.20
N GLN A 150 -0.23 -3.32 -6.86
CA GLN A 150 0.87 -3.03 -7.79
C GLN A 150 0.38 -2.40 -9.09
N LEU A 151 -0.76 -2.86 -9.61
CA LEU A 151 -1.34 -2.34 -10.84
C LEU A 151 -1.70 -0.86 -10.72
N GLU A 152 -2.27 -0.41 -9.60
CA GLU A 152 -2.56 1.00 -9.34
C GLU A 152 -1.32 1.91 -9.38
N ARG A 153 -0.13 1.34 -9.14
CA ARG A 153 1.15 2.07 -9.26
C ARG A 153 1.66 2.12 -10.70
N ILE A 154 1.34 1.09 -11.50
CA ILE A 154 1.76 0.99 -12.90
C ILE A 154 0.86 1.84 -13.80
N ILE A 155 -0.43 1.89 -13.50
CA ILE A 155 -1.40 2.72 -14.19
C ILE A 155 -1.40 4.09 -13.49
N PRO A 156 -0.81 5.14 -14.08
CA PRO A 156 -0.92 6.47 -13.51
C PRO A 156 -2.41 6.79 -13.38
N SER A 157 -2.85 7.11 -12.18
CA SER A 157 -4.18 7.67 -11.98
C SER A 157 -4.35 8.83 -12.96
N VAL A 158 -5.52 8.95 -13.62
CA VAL A 158 -5.83 9.94 -14.65
C VAL A 158 -5.71 11.41 -14.18
N SER A 159 -5.44 11.61 -12.90
CA SER A 159 -5.01 12.90 -12.33
C SER A 159 -3.50 12.99 -12.46
N GLY A 160 -3.03 13.68 -13.51
CA GLY A 160 -1.62 14.04 -13.62
C GLY A 160 -1.16 14.68 -12.31
N ASN A 161 -0.02 14.23 -11.77
CA ASN A 161 0.59 14.69 -10.52
C ASN A 161 -0.26 14.54 -9.24
N ALA A 162 -1.13 13.56 -9.16
CA ALA A 162 -1.46 13.09 -7.84
C ALA A 162 -0.18 12.45 -7.29
N SER A 163 0.59 13.21 -6.48
CA SER A 163 1.29 12.61 -5.35
C SER A 163 0.39 11.50 -4.85
N VAL A 164 0.94 10.32 -4.59
CA VAL A 164 0.24 9.15 -4.04
C VAL A 164 -0.20 9.48 -2.61
N THR A 165 -1.07 10.45 -2.49
CA THR A 165 -1.92 10.80 -1.38
C THR A 165 -3.32 10.69 -1.91
N GLU A 166 -3.78 9.42 -1.95
CA GLU A 166 -5.04 9.12 -1.33
C GLU A 166 -6.29 9.78 -1.90
N GLY A 167 -6.68 9.36 -3.10
CA GLY A 167 -8.02 8.85 -3.06
C GLY A 167 -7.84 7.35 -2.79
N ASN A 168 -7.98 6.89 -1.59
CA ASN A 168 -7.94 5.47 -1.30
C ASN A 168 -9.11 4.87 -2.06
N HIS A 169 -8.86 4.40 -3.29
CA HIS A 169 -9.88 3.78 -4.14
C HIS A 169 -10.30 2.43 -3.56
N PHE A 170 -9.51 1.96 -2.60
CA PHE A 170 -9.84 0.83 -1.75
C PHE A 170 -10.77 1.24 -0.63
N LYS A 171 -11.79 0.44 -0.43
CA LYS A 171 -12.75 0.57 0.68
C LYS A 171 -12.85 -0.76 1.41
N ILE A 172 -12.85 -0.70 2.74
CA ILE A 172 -13.02 -1.88 3.58
C ILE A 172 -14.32 -1.72 4.35
N GLU A 173 -15.21 -2.66 4.15
CA GLU A 173 -16.48 -2.72 4.87
C GLU A 173 -16.81 -4.16 5.24
N ASN A 174 -17.01 -4.42 6.53
CA ASN A 174 -17.35 -5.75 7.06
C ASN A 174 -16.40 -6.86 6.59
N GLY A 175 -15.10 -6.60 6.61
CA GLY A 175 -14.07 -7.55 6.20
C GLY A 175 -13.90 -7.73 4.69
N VAL A 176 -14.65 -6.97 3.86
CA VAL A 176 -14.52 -7.01 2.40
C VAL A 176 -13.68 -5.85 1.91
N VAL A 177 -12.62 -6.16 1.19
CA VAL A 177 -11.78 -5.19 0.48
C VAL A 177 -12.33 -5.00 -0.93
N SER A 178 -12.67 -3.77 -1.29
CA SER A 178 -13.17 -3.41 -2.61
C SER A 178 -12.33 -2.29 -3.23
N LEU A 179 -12.19 -2.32 -4.56
CA LEU A 179 -11.59 -1.26 -5.37
C LEU A 179 -12.68 -0.63 -6.22
N TYR A 180 -12.91 0.68 -6.11
CA TYR A 180 -13.97 1.42 -6.80
C TYR A 180 -15.37 0.75 -6.67
N GLY A 181 -15.64 0.10 -5.53
CA GLY A 181 -16.89 -0.60 -5.27
C GLY A 181 -16.94 -2.06 -5.75
N HIS A 182 -15.92 -2.56 -6.45
CA HIS A 182 -15.82 -3.96 -6.86
C HIS A 182 -15.02 -4.76 -5.82
N LYS A 183 -15.57 -5.88 -5.36
CA LYS A 183 -14.92 -6.79 -4.40
C LYS A 183 -13.64 -7.35 -4.99
N ILE A 184 -12.52 -7.22 -4.25
CA ILE A 184 -11.21 -7.77 -4.61
C ILE A 184 -10.85 -8.95 -3.71
N ALA A 185 -11.02 -8.82 -2.38
CA ALA A 185 -10.62 -9.82 -1.41
C ALA A 185 -11.50 -9.78 -0.15
N GLU A 186 -11.44 -10.84 0.64
CA GLU A 186 -11.96 -10.87 2.01
C GLU A 186 -10.78 -10.94 2.99
N LEU A 187 -10.82 -10.16 4.06
CA LEU A 187 -9.75 -10.13 5.08
C LEU A 187 -9.57 -11.50 5.76
N ASP A 188 -10.64 -12.27 5.90
CA ASP A 188 -10.59 -13.64 6.45
C ASP A 188 -9.72 -14.58 5.61
N ASN A 189 -9.51 -14.28 4.34
CA ASN A 189 -8.66 -15.03 3.42
C ASN A 189 -7.22 -14.49 3.35
N LEU A 190 -6.89 -13.45 4.12
CA LEU A 190 -5.57 -12.82 4.13
C LEU A 190 -4.85 -13.16 5.43
N SER A 191 -3.71 -13.84 5.35
CA SER A 191 -2.98 -14.37 6.51
C SER A 191 -2.71 -13.32 7.59
N PHE A 192 -2.36 -12.09 7.18
CA PHE A 192 -2.08 -11.01 8.13
C PHE A 192 -3.28 -10.58 9.00
N ALA A 193 -4.51 -10.84 8.53
CA ALA A 193 -5.73 -10.64 9.31
C ALA A 193 -6.21 -11.95 9.93
N ALA A 194 -6.30 -13.03 9.14
CA ALA A 194 -6.80 -14.33 9.57
C ALA A 194 -6.00 -14.95 10.73
N GLU A 195 -4.71 -14.66 10.84
CA GLU A 195 -3.83 -15.14 11.90
C GLU A 195 -3.63 -14.10 13.02
N ASN A 196 -4.20 -12.89 12.89
CA ASN A 196 -4.07 -11.85 13.90
C ASN A 196 -4.93 -12.16 15.13
N PRO A 197 -4.34 -12.30 16.35
CA PRO A 197 -5.06 -12.73 17.54
C PRO A 197 -6.18 -11.75 17.95
N GLU A 198 -5.97 -10.44 17.78
CA GLU A 198 -6.95 -9.41 18.13
C GLU A 198 -8.15 -9.43 17.18
N TYR A 199 -7.90 -9.61 15.88
CA TYR A 199 -8.93 -9.75 14.88
C TYR A 199 -9.83 -10.96 15.16
N LEU A 200 -9.23 -12.13 15.45
CA LEU A 200 -9.94 -13.36 15.80
C LEU A 200 -10.76 -13.17 17.08
N SER A 201 -10.17 -12.58 18.12
CA SER A 201 -10.83 -12.35 19.41
C SER A 201 -12.05 -11.42 19.27
N LEU A 202 -11.95 -10.35 18.46
CA LEU A 202 -13.07 -9.45 18.21
C LEU A 202 -14.20 -10.16 17.44
N LYS A 203 -13.88 -10.95 16.41
CA LYS A 203 -14.86 -11.73 15.65
C LYS A 203 -15.59 -12.74 16.52
N GLU A 204 -14.86 -13.48 17.35
CA GLU A 204 -15.45 -14.44 18.29
C GLU A 204 -16.38 -13.74 19.30
N SER A 205 -15.94 -12.61 19.84
CA SER A 205 -16.74 -11.82 20.79
C SER A 205 -18.03 -11.31 20.14
N ILE A 206 -17.97 -10.84 18.90
CA ILE A 206 -19.14 -10.39 18.11
C ILE A 206 -20.09 -11.57 17.83
N ALA A 207 -19.57 -12.73 17.44
CA ALA A 207 -20.37 -13.92 17.18
C ALA A 207 -21.09 -14.38 18.45
N ARG A 208 -20.40 -14.40 19.59
CA ARG A 208 -20.97 -14.72 20.90
C ARG A 208 -22.09 -13.75 21.30
N LEU A 209 -21.86 -12.43 21.20
CA LEU A 209 -22.88 -11.41 21.53
C LEU A 209 -24.11 -11.52 20.62
N ASN A 210 -23.92 -11.74 19.32
CA ASN A 210 -25.05 -11.95 18.40
C ASN A 210 -25.89 -13.18 18.81
N THR A 211 -25.24 -14.28 19.18
CA THR A 211 -25.92 -15.50 19.63
C THR A 211 -26.68 -15.27 20.92
N GLU A 212 -26.09 -14.54 21.86
CA GLU A 212 -26.69 -14.23 23.16
C GLU A 212 -27.90 -13.30 23.02
N ILE A 213 -27.77 -12.23 22.21
CA ILE A 213 -28.90 -11.31 21.88
C ILE A 213 -30.04 -12.10 21.21
N ALA A 214 -29.73 -12.99 20.26
CA ALA A 214 -30.72 -13.81 19.59
C ALA A 214 -31.47 -14.73 20.58
N ARG A 215 -30.76 -15.35 21.53
CA ARG A 215 -31.37 -16.18 22.59
C ARG A 215 -32.30 -15.36 23.51
N LEU A 216 -31.83 -14.19 23.99
CA LEU A 216 -32.64 -13.32 24.86
C LEU A 216 -33.91 -12.87 24.14
N ARG A 217 -33.84 -12.48 22.86
CA ARG A 217 -35.02 -12.10 22.06
C ARG A 217 -35.99 -13.27 21.86
N ALA A 218 -35.47 -14.49 21.67
CA ALA A 218 -36.32 -15.67 21.48
C ALA A 218 -37.15 -16.04 22.72
N THR A 219 -36.81 -15.54 23.93
CA THR A 219 -37.60 -15.75 25.15
C THR A 219 -38.93 -15.00 25.14
N GLY A 220 -39.02 -13.88 24.41
CA GLY A 220 -40.22 -13.03 24.37
C GLY A 220 -40.54 -12.29 25.70
N VAL A 221 -39.62 -12.30 26.65
CA VAL A 221 -39.79 -11.71 28.00
C VAL A 221 -39.42 -10.24 27.96
N ALA A 222 -40.41 -9.36 28.19
CA ALA A 222 -40.25 -7.90 28.11
C ALA A 222 -39.25 -7.33 29.12
N GLU A 223 -39.13 -7.94 30.30
CA GLU A 223 -38.22 -7.54 31.37
C GLU A 223 -36.76 -7.69 30.99
N LEU A 224 -36.45 -8.44 29.95
CA LEU A 224 -35.08 -8.64 29.43
C LEU A 224 -34.64 -7.53 28.45
N GLN A 225 -35.53 -6.61 28.08
CA GLN A 225 -35.20 -5.54 27.12
C GLN A 225 -33.99 -4.69 27.54
N PRO A 226 -33.84 -4.23 28.82
CA PRO A 226 -32.66 -3.49 29.24
C PRO A 226 -31.34 -4.28 29.04
N MET A 227 -31.34 -5.59 29.27
CA MET A 227 -30.19 -6.46 29.06
C MET A 227 -29.88 -6.62 27.58
N ILE A 228 -30.91 -6.71 26.74
CA ILE A 228 -30.73 -6.75 25.29
C ILE A 228 -30.11 -5.45 24.80
N ASP A 229 -30.55 -4.30 25.28
CA ASP A 229 -30.04 -2.99 24.89
C ASP A 229 -28.58 -2.80 25.32
N GLU A 230 -28.22 -3.25 26.54
CA GLU A 230 -26.83 -3.25 27.02
C GLU A 230 -25.92 -4.07 26.12
N LYS A 231 -26.33 -5.31 25.78
CA LYS A 231 -25.56 -6.19 24.90
C LYS A 231 -25.49 -5.67 23.45
N GLN A 232 -26.52 -4.98 22.98
CA GLN A 232 -26.46 -4.30 21.69
C GLN A 232 -25.48 -3.14 21.68
N ALA A 233 -25.41 -2.37 22.77
CA ALA A 233 -24.43 -1.31 22.91
C ALA A 233 -22.98 -1.87 22.96
N GLU A 234 -22.78 -3.00 23.65
CA GLU A 234 -21.51 -3.71 23.66
C GLU A 234 -21.14 -4.22 22.26
N LEU A 235 -22.10 -4.85 21.57
CA LEU A 235 -21.92 -5.33 20.19
C LEU A 235 -21.52 -4.19 19.25
N TYR A 236 -22.18 -3.02 19.37
CA TYR A 236 -21.84 -1.85 18.56
C TYR A 236 -20.38 -1.43 18.77
N LYS A 237 -19.94 -1.31 20.04
CA LYS A 237 -18.54 -0.96 20.36
C LYS A 237 -17.54 -1.98 19.81
N LYS A 238 -17.87 -3.28 19.90
CA LYS A 238 -16.99 -4.33 19.35
C LYS A 238 -16.91 -4.28 17.82
N ARG A 239 -18.01 -4.00 17.12
CA ARG A 239 -18.01 -3.80 15.68
C ARG A 239 -17.20 -2.56 15.26
N GLU A 240 -17.34 -1.47 15.98
CA GLU A 240 -16.54 -0.27 15.73
C GLU A 240 -15.04 -0.56 15.91
N SER A 241 -14.66 -1.30 16.97
CA SER A 241 -13.28 -1.71 17.19
C SER A 241 -12.77 -2.63 16.07
N LEU A 242 -13.60 -3.57 15.60
CA LEU A 242 -13.25 -4.45 14.49
C LEU A 242 -13.02 -3.65 13.20
N ASN A 243 -13.94 -2.77 12.83
CA ASN A 243 -13.81 -1.94 11.63
C ASN A 243 -12.54 -1.07 11.65
N ARG A 244 -12.19 -0.54 12.84
CA ARG A 244 -10.96 0.23 13.01
C ARG A 244 -9.71 -0.64 12.82
N LEU A 245 -9.69 -1.84 13.42
CA LEU A 245 -8.58 -2.78 13.27
C LEU A 245 -8.44 -3.24 11.80
N GLU A 246 -9.54 -3.55 11.12
CA GLU A 246 -9.57 -3.90 9.70
C GLU A 246 -8.89 -2.82 8.84
N SER A 247 -9.25 -1.55 9.07
CA SER A 247 -8.63 -0.43 8.36
C SER A 247 -7.13 -0.33 8.65
N GLN A 248 -6.72 -0.46 9.93
CA GLN A 248 -5.31 -0.38 10.33
C GLN A 248 -4.45 -1.52 9.76
N LEU A 249 -4.96 -2.75 9.78
CA LEU A 249 -4.28 -3.90 9.18
C LEU A 249 -4.10 -3.71 7.67
N PHE A 250 -5.12 -3.20 7.00
CA PHE A 250 -5.06 -2.93 5.58
C PHE A 250 -4.09 -1.78 5.23
N ASP A 251 -4.09 -0.70 6.00
CA ASP A 251 -3.13 0.41 5.84
C ASP A 251 -1.68 -0.05 6.02
N LEU A 252 -1.45 -0.98 6.96
CA LEU A 252 -0.14 -1.61 7.14
C LEU A 252 0.22 -2.47 5.92
N ALA A 253 -0.73 -3.27 5.40
CA ALA A 253 -0.54 -4.06 4.19
C ALA A 253 -0.19 -3.19 2.97
N LEU A 254 -0.92 -2.08 2.77
CA LEU A 254 -0.62 -1.11 1.71
C LEU A 254 0.78 -0.53 1.83
N SER A 255 1.21 -0.22 3.05
CA SER A 255 2.53 0.37 3.32
C SER A 255 3.66 -0.62 3.04
N ILE A 256 3.49 -1.87 3.47
CA ILE A 256 4.42 -2.96 3.18
C ILE A 256 4.53 -3.18 1.66
N ASN A 257 3.39 -3.18 0.96
CA ASN A 257 3.37 -3.35 -0.49
C ASN A 257 4.07 -2.20 -1.23
N LYS A 258 3.92 -0.96 -0.76
CA LYS A 258 4.66 0.20 -1.29
C LYS A 258 6.17 0.01 -1.15
N LEU A 259 6.65 -0.52 -0.03
CA LEU A 259 8.07 -0.75 0.21
C LEU A 259 8.67 -1.80 -0.71
N ILE A 260 7.99 -2.93 -0.88
CA ILE A 260 8.45 -4.02 -1.76
C ILE A 260 8.62 -3.53 -3.20
N GLY A 261 7.74 -2.65 -3.66
CA GLY A 261 7.76 -2.15 -5.04
C GLY A 261 8.54 -0.84 -5.27
N SER A 262 9.21 -0.28 -4.26
CA SER A 262 9.89 1.02 -4.38
C SER A 262 11.24 0.97 -5.10
N GLY A 263 11.76 -0.22 -5.43
CA GLY A 263 13.10 -0.40 -6.03
C GLY A 263 14.25 -0.08 -5.06
N THR A 264 13.96 0.31 -3.82
CA THR A 264 14.97 0.45 -2.76
C THR A 264 15.34 -0.92 -2.22
N PRO A 265 16.63 -1.20 -1.96
CA PRO A 265 17.04 -2.44 -1.31
C PRO A 265 16.28 -2.61 0.00
N VAL A 266 15.58 -3.72 0.14
CA VAL A 266 14.87 -4.04 1.39
C VAL A 266 15.89 -4.48 2.41
N SER A 267 16.02 -3.74 3.53
CA SER A 267 16.91 -4.15 4.62
C SER A 267 16.46 -5.49 5.21
N GLU A 268 17.39 -6.25 5.79
CA GLU A 268 17.07 -7.52 6.47
C GLU A 268 16.00 -7.32 7.54
N ARG A 269 16.05 -6.20 8.26
CA ARG A 269 15.05 -5.83 9.27
C ARG A 269 13.67 -5.64 8.66
N LYS A 270 13.56 -4.94 7.52
CA LYS A 270 12.30 -4.79 6.79
C LYS A 270 11.77 -6.14 6.30
N ARG A 271 12.63 -7.00 5.78
CA ARG A 271 12.24 -8.35 5.31
C ARG A 271 11.63 -9.16 6.45
N LEU A 272 12.30 -9.20 7.61
CA LEU A 272 11.80 -9.92 8.78
C LEU A 272 10.49 -9.32 9.31
N ALA A 273 10.35 -7.99 9.29
CA ALA A 273 9.11 -7.31 9.67
C ALA A 273 7.94 -7.67 8.75
N ILE A 274 8.18 -7.77 7.44
CA ILE A 274 7.19 -8.24 6.46
C ILE A 274 6.76 -9.67 6.75
N GLU A 275 7.69 -10.60 6.98
CA GLU A 275 7.37 -11.99 7.33
C GLU A 275 6.52 -12.09 8.61
N MET A 276 6.82 -11.28 9.63
CA MET A 276 6.02 -11.25 10.86
C MET A 276 4.61 -10.72 10.63
N PHE A 277 4.48 -9.69 9.80
CA PHE A 277 3.18 -9.15 9.43
C PHE A 277 2.32 -10.19 8.68
N GLU A 278 2.90 -10.86 7.69
CA GLU A 278 2.21 -11.90 6.91
C GLU A 278 1.69 -13.05 7.80
N ARG A 279 2.33 -13.28 8.95
CA ARG A 279 1.90 -14.24 9.97
C ARG A 279 0.94 -13.65 11.02
N GLY A 280 0.38 -12.48 10.78
CA GLY A 280 -0.52 -11.79 11.72
C GLY A 280 0.12 -11.33 13.03
N ASN A 281 1.46 -11.42 13.14
CA ASN A 281 2.21 -11.08 14.35
C ASN A 281 2.63 -9.61 14.39
N SER A 282 1.69 -8.70 14.62
CA SER A 282 1.96 -7.25 14.73
C SER A 282 2.97 -6.91 15.84
N LYS A 283 2.96 -7.65 16.95
CA LYS A 283 3.93 -7.47 18.04
C LYS A 283 5.35 -7.81 17.59
N GLY A 284 5.54 -8.90 16.86
CA GLY A 284 6.83 -9.26 16.26
C GLY A 284 7.35 -8.20 15.30
N VAL A 285 6.46 -7.55 14.52
CA VAL A 285 6.85 -6.42 13.67
C VAL A 285 7.43 -5.28 14.51
N VAL A 286 6.78 -4.91 15.62
CA VAL A 286 7.26 -3.84 16.52
C VAL A 286 8.60 -4.21 17.16
N GLU A 287 8.78 -5.46 17.58
CA GLU A 287 10.03 -5.95 18.19
C GLU A 287 11.21 -5.91 17.20
N ILE A 288 10.98 -6.30 15.93
CA ILE A 288 12.00 -6.26 14.88
C ILE A 288 12.33 -4.81 14.49
N LEU A 289 11.32 -3.95 14.37
CA LEU A 289 11.47 -2.52 14.10
C LEU A 289 11.72 -1.74 15.41
N ASN A 290 12.62 -2.23 16.25
CA ASN A 290 12.90 -1.59 17.53
C ASN A 290 13.65 -0.26 17.32
N GLU A 291 13.32 0.69 18.16
CA GLU A 291 13.81 2.07 18.05
C GLU A 291 15.33 2.19 18.24
N LYS A 292 15.92 1.35 19.10
CA LYS A 292 17.37 1.42 19.37
C LYS A 292 18.19 1.08 18.14
N ASP A 293 17.80 0.05 17.40
CA ASP A 293 18.53 -0.38 16.22
C ASP A 293 18.33 0.59 15.06
N ILE A 294 17.11 1.14 14.90
CA ILE A 294 16.85 2.19 13.91
C ILE A 294 17.68 3.44 14.23
N ALA A 295 17.71 3.88 15.49
CA ALA A 295 18.47 5.04 15.92
C ALA A 295 20.00 4.83 15.76
N ALA A 296 20.50 3.63 16.03
CA ALA A 296 21.92 3.30 15.81
C ALA A 296 22.30 3.39 14.32
N ASP A 297 21.48 2.83 13.45
CA ASP A 297 21.68 2.91 12.01
C ASP A 297 21.54 4.35 11.48
N ALA A 298 20.64 5.14 12.05
CA ALA A 298 20.50 6.56 11.74
C ALA A 298 21.76 7.36 12.12
N ALA A 299 22.33 7.07 13.29
CA ALA A 299 23.59 7.69 13.72
C ALA A 299 24.76 7.32 12.79
N GLN A 300 24.81 6.08 12.32
CA GLN A 300 25.81 5.63 11.36
C GLN A 300 25.62 6.31 9.99
N ALA A 301 24.40 6.41 9.48
CA ALA A 301 24.10 7.11 8.23
C ALA A 301 24.51 8.59 8.27
N ARG A 302 24.30 9.28 9.41
CA ARG A 302 24.75 10.66 9.60
C ARG A 302 26.28 10.79 9.49
N LYS A 303 27.02 9.87 10.12
CA LYS A 303 28.49 9.86 10.02
C LYS A 303 28.98 9.66 8.59
N GLU A 304 28.35 8.76 7.84
CA GLU A 304 28.65 8.49 6.42
C GLU A 304 28.41 9.75 5.56
N ILE A 305 27.32 10.46 5.80
CA ILE A 305 27.02 11.74 5.11
C ILE A 305 28.08 12.79 5.44
N GLU A 306 28.46 12.95 6.72
CA GLU A 306 29.49 13.92 7.13
C GLU A 306 30.84 13.58 6.54
N GLN A 307 31.24 12.32 6.54
CA GLN A 307 32.49 11.86 5.92
C GLN A 307 32.49 12.12 4.41
N GLY A 308 31.36 11.85 3.74
CA GLY A 308 31.21 12.12 2.31
C GLY A 308 31.33 13.60 1.96
N LYS A 309 30.84 14.51 2.81
CA LYS A 309 30.97 15.96 2.62
C LYS A 309 32.43 16.47 2.69
N LEU A 310 33.30 15.73 3.36
CA LEU A 310 34.75 16.10 3.50
C LEU A 310 35.59 15.61 2.30
N LEU A 311 35.08 14.71 1.47
CA LEU A 311 35.80 14.08 0.34
C LEU A 311 35.13 14.50 -0.98
N VAL A 312 35.65 15.54 -1.65
CA VAL A 312 34.99 16.24 -2.77
C VAL A 312 34.67 15.31 -3.97
N ASP A 313 35.50 14.35 -4.35
CA ASP A 313 35.26 13.48 -5.52
C ASP A 313 34.75 12.07 -5.17
N SER A 314 35.19 11.50 -4.05
CA SER A 314 34.72 10.19 -3.57
C SER A 314 33.44 10.31 -2.72
N GLY A 315 33.16 11.50 -2.23
CA GLY A 315 32.07 11.77 -1.29
C GLY A 315 30.67 11.74 -1.89
N ARG A 316 30.54 12.01 -3.18
CA ARG A 316 29.22 12.11 -3.82
C ARG A 316 28.44 10.79 -3.75
N SER A 317 29.10 9.68 -4.04
CA SER A 317 28.52 8.34 -3.94
C SER A 317 28.18 7.97 -2.49
N LEU A 318 29.06 8.35 -1.54
CA LEU A 318 28.85 8.07 -0.11
C LEU A 318 27.69 8.92 0.47
N ILE A 319 27.59 10.19 0.06
CA ILE A 319 26.46 11.06 0.43
C ILE A 319 25.14 10.47 -0.08
N GLU A 320 25.09 10.09 -1.37
CA GLU A 320 23.88 9.51 -1.97
C GLU A 320 23.46 8.23 -1.24
N ALA A 321 24.39 7.32 -0.95
CA ALA A 321 24.14 6.12 -0.17
C ALA A 321 23.62 6.43 1.24
N GLY A 322 24.19 7.44 1.91
CA GLY A 322 23.73 7.89 3.22
C GLY A 322 22.32 8.50 3.19
N LEU A 323 22.00 9.30 2.18
CA LEU A 323 20.66 9.85 1.97
C LEU A 323 19.64 8.75 1.71
N GLN A 324 19.98 7.76 0.87
CA GLN A 324 19.11 6.63 0.58
C GLN A 324 18.86 5.78 1.84
N LYS A 325 19.90 5.55 2.65
CA LYS A 325 19.77 4.87 3.94
C LYS A 325 18.88 5.66 4.90
N THR A 326 19.00 6.98 4.92
CA THR A 326 18.14 7.87 5.71
C THR A 326 16.67 7.74 5.33
N ARG A 327 16.35 7.73 4.03
CA ARG A 327 14.98 7.49 3.54
C ARG A 327 14.44 6.13 4.01
N SER A 328 15.26 5.09 3.84
CA SER A 328 14.92 3.74 4.28
C SER A 328 14.60 3.66 5.79
N LEU A 329 15.36 4.35 6.63
CA LEU A 329 15.14 4.38 8.08
C LEU A 329 13.90 5.20 8.46
N ALA A 330 13.62 6.30 7.77
CA ALA A 330 12.38 7.05 7.97
C ALA A 330 11.14 6.19 7.64
N GLU A 331 11.19 5.39 6.58
CA GLU A 331 10.14 4.41 6.24
C GLU A 331 9.99 3.33 7.32
N GLU A 332 11.09 2.87 7.96
CA GLU A 332 11.03 1.92 9.07
C GLU A 332 10.30 2.50 10.30
N TYR A 333 10.47 3.81 10.59
CA TYR A 333 9.70 4.49 11.63
C TYR A 333 8.20 4.53 11.31
N VAL A 334 7.83 4.83 10.06
CA VAL A 334 6.41 4.81 9.63
C VAL A 334 5.81 3.42 9.73
N LEU A 335 6.54 2.37 9.33
CA LEU A 335 6.09 0.98 9.52
C LEU A 335 5.89 0.64 10.99
N ARG A 336 6.85 1.06 11.85
CA ARG A 336 6.72 0.86 13.29
C ARG A 336 5.47 1.51 13.85
N VAL A 337 5.14 2.74 13.44
CA VAL A 337 3.88 3.41 13.83
C VAL A 337 2.67 2.56 13.48
N LYS A 338 2.60 2.10 12.23
CA LYS A 338 1.45 1.31 11.75
C LYS A 338 1.32 -0.02 12.50
N ALA A 339 2.45 -0.68 12.78
CA ALA A 339 2.47 -1.90 13.57
C ALA A 339 2.01 -1.66 15.03
N LEU A 340 2.51 -0.59 15.68
CA LEU A 340 2.07 -0.19 17.02
C LEU A 340 0.56 0.03 17.09
N MET A 341 -0.02 0.69 16.09
CA MET A 341 -1.46 0.95 16.08
C MET A 341 -2.31 -0.31 15.96
N THR A 342 -1.76 -1.41 15.45
CA THR A 342 -2.44 -2.73 15.40
C THR A 342 -2.20 -3.58 16.66
N ASP A 343 -1.27 -3.18 17.55
CA ASP A 343 -1.01 -3.87 18.83
C ASP A 343 -1.93 -3.32 19.94
N TYR A 344 -3.13 -3.86 20.01
CA TYR A 344 -4.13 -3.45 21.01
C TYR A 344 -3.77 -3.88 22.45
N ALA A 345 -2.82 -4.79 22.62
CA ALA A 345 -2.32 -5.20 23.91
C ALA A 345 -1.35 -4.17 24.55
N GLU A 346 -0.78 -3.26 23.74
CA GLU A 346 0.07 -2.18 24.23
C GLU A 346 -0.76 -0.93 24.59
N PRO A 347 -0.94 -0.62 25.89
CA PRO A 347 -1.77 0.51 26.29
C PRO A 347 -1.24 1.88 25.83
N ARG A 348 0.09 1.97 25.64
CA ARG A 348 0.79 3.20 25.25
C ARG A 348 1.05 3.28 23.75
N ARG A 349 0.40 2.42 22.95
CA ARG A 349 0.66 2.34 21.50
C ARG A 349 0.57 3.69 20.79
N PHE A 350 -0.38 4.54 21.18
CA PHE A 350 -0.51 5.88 20.57
C PHE A 350 0.68 6.79 20.92
N GLU A 351 1.11 6.82 22.18
CA GLU A 351 2.27 7.61 22.61
C GLU A 351 3.56 7.14 21.92
N LEU A 352 3.75 5.82 21.84
CA LEU A 352 4.89 5.23 21.17
C LEU A 352 4.87 5.49 19.66
N ALA A 353 3.69 5.50 19.05
CA ALA A 353 3.51 5.86 17.65
C ALA A 353 3.84 7.33 17.39
N CYS A 354 3.38 8.25 18.23
CA CYS A 354 3.75 9.67 18.16
C CYS A 354 5.27 9.85 18.27
N HIS A 355 5.90 9.17 19.24
CA HIS A 355 7.35 9.25 19.43
C HIS A 355 8.09 8.71 18.19
N ALA A 356 7.65 7.60 17.60
CA ALA A 356 8.25 7.08 16.38
C ALA A 356 8.12 8.05 15.20
N TYR A 357 6.96 8.72 15.02
CA TYR A 357 6.83 9.78 14.01
C TYR A 357 7.82 10.93 14.24
N GLU A 358 7.95 11.39 15.48
CA GLU A 358 8.88 12.49 15.83
C GLU A 358 10.32 12.12 15.52
N GLN A 359 10.76 10.91 15.86
CA GLN A 359 12.11 10.43 15.53
C GLN A 359 12.33 10.34 13.99
N GLY A 360 11.36 9.85 13.25
CA GLY A 360 11.41 9.82 11.79
C GLY A 360 11.48 11.22 11.18
N ILE A 361 10.69 12.16 11.65
CA ILE A 361 10.68 13.56 11.20
C ILE A 361 12.01 14.26 11.51
N GLU A 362 12.56 14.07 12.71
CA GLU A 362 13.88 14.61 13.06
C GLU A 362 14.98 14.08 12.14
N LEU A 363 14.92 12.79 11.79
CA LEU A 363 15.86 12.18 10.84
C LEU A 363 15.74 12.80 9.45
N VAL A 364 14.52 12.98 8.94
CA VAL A 364 14.24 13.63 7.65
C VAL A 364 14.68 15.09 7.67
N ARG A 365 14.31 15.84 8.70
CA ARG A 365 14.67 17.27 8.88
C ARG A 365 16.18 17.51 8.86
N ALA A 366 16.93 16.63 9.48
CA ALA A 366 18.38 16.77 9.58
C ALA A 366 19.13 16.48 8.27
N ASN A 367 18.56 15.66 7.38
CA ASN A 367 19.35 15.06 6.30
C ASN A 367 18.71 15.15 4.91
N LEU A 368 17.40 15.34 4.80
CA LEU A 368 16.67 15.29 3.54
C LEU A 368 16.15 16.68 3.11
N SER A 369 15.43 16.74 2.00
CA SER A 369 14.90 17.98 1.44
C SER A 369 13.71 18.53 2.23
N GLU A 370 13.41 19.84 2.08
CA GLU A 370 12.20 20.45 2.63
C GLU A 370 10.92 19.79 2.10
N GLU A 371 10.92 19.30 0.85
CA GLU A 371 9.80 18.59 0.26
C GLU A 371 9.54 17.25 0.98
N GLU A 372 10.60 16.48 1.27
CA GLU A 372 10.49 15.21 2.00
C GLU A 372 10.06 15.44 3.46
N LEU A 373 10.55 16.52 4.08
CA LEU A 373 10.10 16.94 5.41
C LEU A 373 8.60 17.29 5.40
N ALA A 374 8.15 18.06 4.42
CA ALA A 374 6.76 18.44 4.30
C ALA A 374 5.85 17.20 4.16
N LYS A 375 6.23 16.23 3.33
CA LYS A 375 5.50 14.95 3.20
C LYS A 375 5.38 14.21 4.53
N SER A 376 6.46 14.12 5.30
CA SER A 376 6.47 13.45 6.62
C SER A 376 5.61 14.19 7.65
N LEU A 377 5.66 15.52 7.68
CA LEU A 377 4.82 16.35 8.55
C LEU A 377 3.33 16.21 8.21
N PHE A 378 3.00 16.12 6.93
CA PHE A 378 1.63 15.92 6.48
C PHE A 378 1.07 14.58 6.95
N GLU A 379 1.82 13.48 6.75
CA GLU A 379 1.41 12.15 7.21
C GLU A 379 1.20 12.12 8.73
N TYR A 380 2.09 12.73 9.48
CA TYR A 380 1.94 12.83 10.94
C TYR A 380 0.73 13.68 11.35
N GLY A 381 0.47 14.78 10.66
CA GLY A 381 -0.72 15.61 10.86
C GLY A 381 -2.01 14.82 10.63
N CYS A 382 -2.09 14.06 9.55
CA CYS A 382 -3.22 13.18 9.25
C CYS A 382 -3.41 12.10 10.33
N PHE A 383 -2.32 11.47 10.79
CA PHE A 383 -2.37 10.49 11.87
C PHE A 383 -2.92 11.10 13.18
N LEU A 384 -2.46 12.29 13.55
CA LEU A 384 -2.92 12.99 14.76
C LEU A 384 -4.38 13.38 14.65
N GLN A 385 -4.83 13.91 13.51
CA GLN A 385 -6.23 14.28 13.27
C GLN A 385 -7.14 13.05 13.32
N ALA A 386 -6.77 11.93 12.68
CA ALA A 386 -7.52 10.69 12.73
C ALA A 386 -7.67 10.13 14.16
N ASN A 387 -6.71 10.43 15.05
CA ASN A 387 -6.75 10.08 16.47
C ASN A 387 -7.29 11.21 17.35
N LYS A 388 -7.95 12.22 16.78
CA LYS A 388 -8.59 13.35 17.46
C LYS A 388 -7.65 14.21 18.31
N ARG A 389 -6.36 14.23 17.97
CA ARG A 389 -5.34 15.09 18.60
C ARG A 389 -5.18 16.36 17.78
N TYR A 390 -6.28 17.12 17.69
CA TYR A 390 -6.41 18.29 16.82
C TYR A 390 -5.39 19.39 17.13
N ASP A 391 -5.06 19.60 18.40
CA ASP A 391 -4.04 20.54 18.88
C ASP A 391 -2.64 20.24 18.28
N LEU A 392 -2.24 18.98 18.32
CA LEU A 392 -0.96 18.54 17.78
C LEU A 392 -0.99 18.48 16.24
N ALA A 393 -2.10 18.06 15.66
CA ALA A 393 -2.27 18.02 14.20
C ALA A 393 -2.15 19.43 13.60
N GLU A 394 -2.75 20.45 14.22
CA GLU A 394 -2.64 21.84 13.77
C GLU A 394 -1.19 22.31 13.74
N VAL A 395 -0.41 22.00 14.76
CA VAL A 395 1.02 22.38 14.79
C VAL A 395 1.78 21.77 13.59
N ARG A 396 1.53 20.50 13.28
CA ARG A 396 2.21 19.82 12.16
C ARG A 396 1.74 20.34 10.81
N TYR A 397 0.44 20.56 10.65
CA TYR A 397 -0.09 21.15 9.42
C TYR A 397 0.36 22.58 9.18
N ARG A 398 0.50 23.41 10.23
CA ARG A 398 1.02 24.79 10.09
C ARG A 398 2.48 24.78 9.68
N GLU A 399 3.31 23.94 10.28
CA GLU A 399 4.71 23.78 9.87
C GLU A 399 4.81 23.32 8.41
N ASN A 400 3.97 22.36 8.02
CA ASN A 400 3.86 21.89 6.64
C ASN A 400 3.43 23.01 5.68
N LEU A 401 2.42 23.78 6.07
CA LEU A 401 1.92 24.92 5.31
C LEU A 401 3.03 25.92 5.01
N ASP A 402 3.82 26.29 6.03
CA ASP A 402 4.93 27.22 5.87
C ASP A 402 5.99 26.73 4.86
N ILE A 403 6.26 25.42 4.87
CA ILE A 403 7.19 24.83 3.90
C ILE A 403 6.61 24.91 2.49
N TYR A 404 5.37 24.46 2.28
CA TYR A 404 4.78 24.47 0.94
C TYR A 404 4.50 25.88 0.41
N GLN A 405 4.26 26.87 1.27
CA GLN A 405 4.18 28.28 0.85
C GLN A 405 5.51 28.75 0.27
N ARG A 406 6.65 28.43 0.93
CA ARG A 406 7.98 28.77 0.40
C ARG A 406 8.28 28.04 -0.91
N LEU A 407 7.97 26.74 -0.99
CA LEU A 407 8.21 25.93 -2.19
C LEU A 407 7.32 26.40 -3.36
N ALA A 408 6.05 26.72 -3.11
CA ALA A 408 5.12 27.24 -4.10
C ALA A 408 5.51 28.64 -4.59
N ALA A 409 6.12 29.46 -3.76
CA ALA A 409 6.66 30.75 -4.19
C ALA A 409 7.81 30.61 -5.21
N ILE A 410 8.58 29.51 -5.13
CA ILE A 410 9.68 29.20 -6.07
C ILE A 410 9.15 28.49 -7.33
N SER A 411 8.27 27.52 -7.16
CA SER A 411 7.75 26.68 -8.26
C SER A 411 6.25 26.43 -8.11
N PRO A 412 5.39 27.42 -8.45
CA PRO A 412 3.94 27.34 -8.23
C PRO A 412 3.30 26.12 -8.86
N GLN A 413 3.62 25.81 -10.13
CA GLN A 413 3.04 24.70 -10.87
C GLN A 413 3.31 23.32 -10.24
N VAL A 414 4.42 23.21 -9.48
CA VAL A 414 4.81 21.95 -8.84
C VAL A 414 4.16 21.81 -7.45
N TYR A 415 4.15 22.88 -6.66
CA TYR A 415 3.84 22.81 -5.24
C TYR A 415 2.49 23.43 -4.84
N GLU A 416 1.79 24.17 -5.71
CA GLU A 416 0.43 24.66 -5.42
C GLU A 416 -0.58 23.53 -5.18
N PRO A 417 -0.54 22.37 -5.87
CA PRO A 417 -1.40 21.25 -5.51
C PRO A 417 -1.24 20.76 -4.09
N ASP A 418 0.01 20.60 -3.63
CA ASP A 418 0.32 20.16 -2.27
C ASP A 418 -0.05 21.24 -1.23
N LEU A 419 0.20 22.50 -1.55
CA LEU A 419 -0.23 23.63 -0.72
C LEU A 419 -1.75 23.63 -0.51
N ALA A 420 -2.51 23.45 -1.59
CA ALA A 420 -3.97 23.37 -1.52
C ALA A 420 -4.44 22.16 -0.68
N MET A 421 -3.72 21.04 -0.74
CA MET A 421 -4.03 19.85 0.05
C MET A 421 -3.84 20.11 1.56
N VAL A 422 -2.74 20.73 1.96
CA VAL A 422 -2.49 21.09 3.37
C VAL A 422 -3.53 22.07 3.89
N GLN A 423 -3.85 23.10 3.10
CA GLN A 423 -4.90 24.07 3.46
C GLN A 423 -6.27 23.41 3.59
N ASN A 424 -6.59 22.47 2.72
CA ASN A 424 -7.85 21.71 2.81
C ASN A 424 -7.92 20.91 4.12
N ASN A 425 -6.84 20.25 4.53
CA ASN A 425 -6.82 19.50 5.79
C ASN A 425 -6.88 20.41 7.02
N LEU A 426 -6.23 21.56 6.99
CA LEU A 426 -6.39 22.58 8.02
C LEU A 426 -7.83 23.09 8.08
N GLY A 427 -8.46 23.36 6.94
CA GLY A 427 -9.87 23.75 6.86
C GLY A 427 -10.79 22.72 7.52
N THR A 428 -10.60 21.43 7.19
CA THR A 428 -11.35 20.33 7.80
C THR A 428 -11.08 20.22 9.32
N LEU A 429 -9.83 20.38 9.75
CA LEU A 429 -9.47 20.37 11.18
C LEU A 429 -10.15 21.52 11.93
N TYR A 430 -10.23 22.71 11.34
CA TYR A 430 -10.93 23.86 11.93
C TYR A 430 -12.44 23.64 11.97
N GLU A 431 -13.03 22.96 10.97
CA GLU A 431 -14.42 22.53 10.98
C GLU A 431 -14.68 21.54 12.11
N ASP A 432 -13.86 20.50 12.25
CA ASP A 432 -13.92 19.50 13.33
C ASP A 432 -13.84 20.14 14.73
N THR A 433 -13.10 21.24 14.85
CA THR A 433 -12.92 22.01 16.09
C THR A 433 -13.89 23.20 16.22
N ARG A 434 -14.87 23.34 15.31
CA ARG A 434 -15.87 24.40 15.25
C ARG A 434 -15.30 25.81 15.08
N ARG A 435 -14.13 25.94 14.52
CA ARG A 435 -13.48 27.21 14.19
C ARG A 435 -13.84 27.61 12.75
N TYR A 436 -15.14 27.84 12.51
CA TYR A 436 -15.70 27.97 11.16
C TYR A 436 -15.13 29.15 10.36
N GLY A 437 -14.76 30.27 11.00
CA GLY A 437 -14.15 31.40 10.30
C GLY A 437 -12.77 31.05 9.71
N GLU A 438 -11.93 30.35 10.47
CA GLU A 438 -10.61 29.90 10.01
C GLU A 438 -10.74 28.77 8.97
N SER A 439 -11.75 27.91 9.13
CA SER A 439 -12.09 26.89 8.13
C SER A 439 -12.45 27.52 6.78
N GLU A 440 -13.32 28.54 6.79
CA GLU A 440 -13.73 29.27 5.57
C GLU A 440 -12.52 29.92 4.87
N GLU A 441 -11.64 30.58 5.64
CA GLU A 441 -10.42 31.18 5.07
C GLU A 441 -9.56 30.15 4.34
N MET A 442 -9.35 28.98 4.93
CA MET A 442 -8.57 27.90 4.32
C MET A 442 -9.23 27.40 3.04
N PHE A 443 -10.53 27.12 3.04
CA PHE A 443 -11.24 26.63 1.86
C PHE A 443 -11.31 27.68 0.74
N LEU A 444 -11.45 28.95 1.06
CA LEU A 444 -11.39 30.02 0.07
C LEU A 444 -10.01 30.07 -0.61
N SER A 445 -8.95 29.96 0.17
CA SER A 445 -7.58 29.88 -0.37
C SER A 445 -7.37 28.66 -1.29
N VAL A 446 -7.87 27.50 -0.86
CA VAL A 446 -7.86 26.26 -1.70
C VAL A 446 -8.58 26.49 -3.03
N MET A 447 -9.76 27.11 -2.98
CA MET A 447 -10.54 27.40 -4.20
C MET A 447 -9.79 28.33 -5.14
N GLU A 448 -9.10 29.33 -4.62
CA GLU A 448 -8.30 30.26 -5.43
C GLU A 448 -7.13 29.56 -6.12
N ILE A 449 -6.38 28.72 -5.37
CA ILE A 449 -5.29 27.92 -5.95
C ILE A 449 -5.83 26.99 -7.04
N ARG A 450 -6.91 26.26 -6.77
CA ARG A 450 -7.49 25.32 -7.74
C ARG A 450 -8.00 26.03 -9.00
N ARG A 451 -8.59 27.22 -8.89
CA ARG A 451 -8.97 28.03 -10.06
C ARG A 451 -7.75 28.38 -10.91
N ARG A 452 -6.62 28.77 -10.30
CA ARG A 452 -5.38 29.02 -11.04
C ARG A 452 -4.86 27.77 -11.73
N LEU A 453 -4.87 26.62 -11.02
CA LEU A 453 -4.44 25.33 -11.59
C LEU A 453 -5.32 24.89 -12.77
N VAL A 454 -6.65 25.05 -12.66
CA VAL A 454 -7.59 24.76 -13.76
C VAL A 454 -7.35 25.70 -14.95
N ALA A 455 -7.09 26.99 -14.70
CA ALA A 455 -6.77 27.93 -15.78
C ALA A 455 -5.47 27.57 -16.51
N ALA A 456 -4.49 27.02 -15.78
CA ALA A 456 -3.21 26.59 -16.35
C ALA A 456 -3.31 25.23 -17.09
N ASN A 457 -4.10 24.28 -16.58
CA ASN A 457 -4.31 22.96 -17.19
C ASN A 457 -5.72 22.41 -16.88
N PRO A 458 -6.75 22.79 -17.68
CA PRO A 458 -8.14 22.41 -17.43
C PRO A 458 -8.35 20.88 -17.38
N GLN A 459 -7.72 20.14 -18.28
CA GLN A 459 -7.92 18.69 -18.42
C GLN A 459 -7.49 17.91 -17.16
N VAL A 460 -6.55 18.45 -16.39
CA VAL A 460 -6.00 17.81 -15.19
C VAL A 460 -6.80 18.18 -13.94
N TYR A 461 -7.21 19.45 -13.81
CA TYR A 461 -7.68 19.98 -12.52
C TYR A 461 -9.19 20.30 -12.46
N GLU A 462 -9.92 20.26 -13.57
CA GLU A 462 -11.37 20.52 -13.61
C GLU A 462 -12.19 19.53 -12.76
N PRO A 463 -11.87 18.21 -12.72
CA PRO A 463 -12.58 17.26 -11.88
C PRO A 463 -12.48 17.54 -10.37
N ASP A 464 -11.37 18.12 -9.92
CA ASP A 464 -11.14 18.41 -8.51
C ASP A 464 -11.86 19.67 -8.05
N LEU A 465 -12.04 20.64 -8.92
CA LEU A 465 -12.85 21.81 -8.65
C LEU A 465 -14.34 21.46 -8.47
N ALA A 466 -14.82 20.50 -9.26
CA ALA A 466 -16.22 20.05 -9.22
C ALA A 466 -16.59 19.29 -7.93
N LYS A 467 -15.60 18.67 -7.24
CA LYS A 467 -15.82 17.96 -5.97
C LYS A 467 -16.09 18.89 -4.79
N ILE A 468 -15.43 20.04 -4.72
CA ILE A 468 -15.59 21.02 -3.64
C ILE A 468 -16.96 21.72 -3.73
N GLY A 469 -17.42 22.05 -4.93
CA GLY A 469 -18.73 22.68 -5.12
C GLY A 469 -19.92 21.82 -4.67
N ARG A 470 -19.72 20.51 -4.42
CA ARG A 470 -20.76 19.62 -3.90
C ARG A 470 -20.70 19.43 -2.39
N ALA A 471 -19.60 19.77 -1.74
CA ALA A 471 -19.43 19.61 -0.30
C ALA A 471 -19.95 20.84 0.50
N HIS A 472 -20.20 21.95 -0.19
CA HIS A 472 -20.63 23.23 0.41
C HIS A 472 -21.99 23.73 -0.13
N VAL A 473 -22.81 22.88 -0.74
CA VAL A 473 -24.22 23.07 -1.04
C VAL A 473 -25.03 22.03 -0.24
#